data_a52e0646c529d2918cb6a2109aee430f
#
_entry.id   a52e0646c529d2918cb6a2109aee430f
#
_cell.length_a   1.000
_cell.length_b   1.000
_cell.length_c   1.000
_cell.angle_alpha   90.00
_cell.angle_beta   90.00
_cell.angle_gamma   90.00
#
_symmetry.space_group_name_H-M   'P 1'
#
loop_
_entity.id
_entity.type
_entity.pdbx_description
1 polymer ?
#
loop_
_entity_poly.entity_id
_entity_poly.type
_entity_poly.pdbx_seq_one_letter_code
_entity_poly.pdbx_strand_id
1 'polypeptide(L)'
;VSNAEWIFAAADVSEQISTASKEASGTGNMKFMLNGAPTLGTMDGANVEIVEEVGIENAFIFGLSSDEVINYENNGGYNPQEIYFNDWDIKRVVDQLMDGTYSHGDHEMFRDLYNSLLTAQGGSKADTYFILKDFRSYADTQKKVEEAYRDKDRWAKMALLNIASCGKFTSDRTIQEYVDNIWKLDYVTVKPEA
;
A
#
# COMPACT_ATOMS: atom_id res chain seq x y z
N VAL A 1 6.80 17.91 -3.10
CA VAL A 1 5.55 18.14 -3.84
C VAL A 1 5.82 18.11 -5.33
N SER A 2 6.74 18.90 -5.87
CA SER A 2 6.98 19.02 -7.32
C SER A 2 7.30 17.70 -8.04
N ASN A 3 8.00 16.77 -7.38
CA ASN A 3 8.31 15.46 -7.98
C ASN A 3 7.08 14.53 -8.05
N ALA A 4 6.10 14.72 -7.17
CA ALA A 4 4.92 13.87 -7.12
C ALA A 4 4.10 13.93 -8.42
N GLU A 5 3.98 15.11 -9.02
CA GLU A 5 3.27 15.31 -10.29
C GLU A 5 3.83 14.44 -11.41
N TRP A 6 5.17 14.35 -11.48
CA TRP A 6 5.85 13.51 -12.47
C TRP A 6 5.74 12.03 -12.16
N ILE A 7 5.88 11.67 -10.89
CA ILE A 7 5.85 10.26 -10.44
C ILE A 7 4.46 9.66 -10.66
N PHE A 8 3.38 10.37 -10.33
CA PHE A 8 2.02 9.87 -10.56
C PHE A 8 1.73 9.56 -12.03
N ALA A 9 2.25 10.40 -12.94
CA ALA A 9 2.06 10.19 -14.37
C ALA A 9 3.01 9.16 -14.98
N ALA A 10 4.15 8.90 -14.35
CA ALA A 10 5.21 8.05 -14.88
C ALA A 10 5.15 6.59 -14.37
N ALA A 11 4.44 6.33 -13.29
CA ALA A 11 4.43 5.01 -12.66
C ALA A 11 3.49 4.05 -13.38
N ASP A 12 3.96 2.83 -13.62
CA ASP A 12 3.15 1.74 -14.14
C ASP A 12 2.39 0.98 -13.04
N VAL A 13 2.86 1.02 -11.80
CA VAL A 13 2.26 0.36 -10.64
C VAL A 13 2.30 1.26 -9.43
N SER A 14 1.28 1.17 -8.59
CA SER A 14 1.15 1.92 -7.34
C SER A 14 1.39 0.98 -6.15
N GLU A 15 2.53 1.11 -5.49
CA GLU A 15 2.82 0.32 -4.27
C GLU A 15 2.30 1.02 -3.02
N GLN A 16 1.33 0.37 -2.35
CA GLN A 16 0.64 0.86 -1.15
C GLN A 16 0.78 -0.19 -0.05
N ILE A 17 1.93 -0.17 0.62
CA ILE A 17 2.45 -1.24 1.47
C ILE A 17 2.25 -1.01 2.97
N SER A 18 1.31 -0.19 3.38
CA SER A 18 0.94 -0.06 4.79
C SER A 18 0.47 -1.42 5.36
N THR A 19 0.76 -1.66 6.63
CA THR A 19 0.19 -2.81 7.32
C THR A 19 -1.31 -2.62 7.45
N ALA A 20 -2.10 -3.65 7.14
CA ALA A 20 -3.56 -3.59 7.27
C ALA A 20 -3.97 -3.10 8.68
N SER A 21 -4.99 -2.28 8.77
CA SER A 21 -5.47 -1.55 9.97
C SER A 21 -4.64 -0.34 10.40
N LYS A 22 -3.57 0.05 9.70
CA LYS A 22 -2.69 1.15 10.11
C LYS A 22 -2.84 2.43 9.28
N GLU A 23 -3.36 2.33 8.07
CA GLU A 23 -3.63 3.48 7.21
C GLU A 23 -5.13 3.81 7.19
N ALA A 24 -5.49 5.04 7.54
CA ALA A 24 -6.90 5.43 7.58
C ALA A 24 -7.54 5.53 6.19
N SER A 25 -6.81 6.05 5.22
CA SER A 25 -7.28 6.22 3.84
C SER A 25 -6.11 6.23 2.85
N GLY A 26 -5.22 7.22 2.95
CA GLY A 26 -4.27 7.55 1.91
C GLY A 26 -4.88 8.44 0.83
N THR A 27 -4.02 9.08 0.05
CA THR A 27 -4.42 9.90 -1.11
C THR A 27 -3.58 9.60 -2.34
N GLY A 28 -2.37 9.09 -2.15
CA GLY A 28 -1.46 8.70 -3.23
C GLY A 28 -2.04 7.59 -4.08
N ASN A 29 -2.64 6.58 -3.48
CA ASN A 29 -3.31 5.47 -4.14
C ASN A 29 -4.37 5.93 -5.15
N MET A 30 -5.24 6.86 -4.76
CA MET A 30 -6.28 7.43 -5.64
C MET A 30 -5.68 8.19 -6.83
N LYS A 31 -4.56 8.91 -6.61
CA LYS A 31 -3.87 9.66 -7.66
C LYS A 31 -3.17 8.73 -8.66
N PHE A 32 -2.58 7.64 -8.19
CA PHE A 32 -2.03 6.61 -9.07
C PHE A 32 -3.13 5.91 -9.87
N MET A 33 -4.26 5.55 -9.23
CA MET A 33 -5.43 4.98 -9.89
C MET A 33 -5.93 5.87 -11.03
N LEU A 34 -6.06 7.18 -10.78
CA LEU A 34 -6.47 8.19 -11.77
C LEU A 34 -5.51 8.23 -12.98
N ASN A 35 -4.23 7.94 -12.77
CA ASN A 35 -3.21 7.88 -13.81
C ASN A 35 -3.02 6.47 -14.40
N GLY A 36 -3.88 5.51 -14.06
CA GLY A 36 -3.90 4.18 -14.66
C GLY A 36 -2.88 3.20 -14.10
N ALA A 37 -2.26 3.50 -12.95
CA ALA A 37 -1.37 2.58 -12.26
C ALA A 37 -2.18 1.64 -11.35
N PRO A 38 -2.29 0.32 -11.66
CA PRO A 38 -2.94 -0.64 -10.79
C PRO A 38 -2.28 -0.69 -9.41
N THR A 39 -3.08 -0.91 -8.37
CA THR A 39 -2.60 -0.96 -7.00
C THR A 39 -1.97 -2.32 -6.68
N LEU A 40 -0.73 -2.31 -6.19
CA LEU A 40 -0.13 -3.39 -5.41
C LEU A 40 -0.16 -2.96 -3.94
N GLY A 41 -0.96 -3.61 -3.12
CA GLY A 41 -1.12 -3.15 -1.74
C GLY A 41 -1.79 -4.17 -0.83
N THR A 42 -1.91 -3.77 0.43
CA THR A 42 -2.70 -4.48 1.44
C THR A 42 -4.17 -4.04 1.36
N MET A 43 -5.07 -4.83 1.92
CA MET A 43 -6.48 -4.43 2.10
C MET A 43 -6.60 -3.47 3.29
N ASP A 44 -6.16 -2.22 3.06
CA ASP A 44 -6.10 -1.17 4.06
C ASP A 44 -6.40 0.20 3.45
N GLY A 45 -6.93 1.13 4.25
CA GLY A 45 -7.27 2.47 3.81
C GLY A 45 -8.13 2.48 2.55
N ALA A 46 -7.88 3.41 1.65
CA ALA A 46 -8.64 3.53 0.40
C ALA A 46 -8.35 2.41 -0.61
N ASN A 47 -7.36 1.52 -0.37
CA ASN A 47 -7.16 0.35 -1.24
C ASN A 47 -8.39 -0.56 -1.22
N VAL A 48 -9.10 -0.66 -0.09
CA VAL A 48 -10.35 -1.43 0.03
C VAL A 48 -11.37 -0.92 -0.98
N GLU A 49 -11.61 0.39 -0.97
CA GLU A 49 -12.58 1.02 -1.87
C GLU A 49 -12.11 0.99 -3.34
N ILE A 50 -10.80 1.11 -3.59
CA ILE A 50 -10.24 0.94 -4.94
C ILE A 50 -10.54 -0.46 -5.48
N VAL A 51 -10.29 -1.50 -4.67
CA VAL A 51 -10.58 -2.89 -5.07
C VAL A 51 -12.08 -3.13 -5.29
N GLU A 52 -12.94 -2.53 -4.47
CA GLU A 52 -14.39 -2.58 -4.67
C GLU A 52 -14.82 -1.99 -6.04
N GLU A 53 -14.18 -0.89 -6.45
CA GLU A 53 -14.53 -0.21 -7.70
C GLU A 53 -13.93 -0.88 -8.95
N VAL A 54 -12.72 -1.43 -8.87
CA VAL A 54 -12.05 -2.01 -10.05
C VAL A 54 -12.21 -3.52 -10.16
N GLY A 55 -12.58 -4.20 -9.08
CA GLY A 55 -12.55 -5.65 -8.94
C GLY A 55 -11.17 -6.17 -8.55
N ILE A 56 -11.16 -7.25 -7.76
CA ILE A 56 -9.92 -7.86 -7.22
C ILE A 56 -8.95 -8.35 -8.31
N GLU A 57 -9.48 -8.67 -9.50
CA GLU A 57 -8.69 -9.10 -10.66
C GLU A 57 -7.90 -7.96 -11.33
N ASN A 58 -8.21 -6.71 -10.98
CA ASN A 58 -7.57 -5.50 -11.51
C ASN A 58 -6.69 -4.77 -10.47
N ALA A 59 -6.38 -5.45 -9.36
CA ALA A 59 -5.46 -5.02 -8.32
C ALA A 59 -4.60 -6.22 -7.88
N PHE A 60 -3.54 -5.95 -7.14
CA PHE A 60 -2.61 -6.95 -6.63
C PHE A 60 -2.57 -6.84 -5.11
N ILE A 61 -3.26 -7.74 -4.42
CA ILE A 61 -3.41 -7.68 -2.97
C ILE A 61 -2.50 -8.71 -2.30
N PHE A 62 -1.87 -8.30 -1.20
CA PHE A 62 -1.00 -9.12 -0.38
C PHE A 62 -1.18 -8.82 1.11
N GLY A 63 -0.54 -9.63 1.95
CA GLY A 63 -0.40 -9.40 3.38
C GLY A 63 -1.58 -9.87 4.22
N LEU A 64 -1.47 -9.60 5.50
CA LEU A 64 -2.50 -9.90 6.49
C LEU A 64 -3.75 -9.05 6.26
N SER A 65 -4.89 -9.57 6.65
CA SER A 65 -6.13 -8.81 6.81
C SER A 65 -6.09 -7.95 8.07
N SER A 66 -6.94 -6.93 8.15
CA SER A 66 -7.08 -6.10 9.35
C SER A 66 -7.46 -6.92 10.58
N ASP A 67 -8.33 -7.92 10.42
CA ASP A 67 -8.75 -8.80 11.52
C ASP A 67 -7.59 -9.66 12.05
N GLU A 68 -6.73 -10.17 11.15
CA GLU A 68 -5.54 -10.94 11.55
C GLU A 68 -4.54 -10.06 12.29
N VAL A 69 -4.30 -8.84 11.82
CA VAL A 69 -3.42 -7.87 12.50
C VAL A 69 -3.95 -7.56 13.90
N ILE A 70 -5.22 -7.20 14.01
CA ILE A 70 -5.87 -6.89 15.30
C ILE A 70 -5.81 -8.11 16.25
N ASN A 71 -6.01 -9.30 15.71
CA ASN A 71 -5.89 -10.53 16.50
C ASN A 71 -4.47 -10.74 17.05
N TYR A 72 -3.42 -10.56 16.23
CA TYR A 72 -2.02 -10.65 16.69
C TYR A 72 -1.68 -9.55 17.70
N GLU A 73 -2.21 -8.36 17.55
CA GLU A 73 -1.97 -7.26 18.49
C GLU A 73 -2.58 -7.54 19.87
N ASN A 74 -3.81 -8.03 19.88
CA ASN A 74 -4.57 -8.27 21.13
C ASN A 74 -4.19 -9.57 21.81
N ASN A 75 -4.01 -10.64 21.04
CA ASN A 75 -3.86 -11.99 21.57
C ASN A 75 -2.42 -12.54 21.47
N GLY A 76 -1.53 -11.82 20.78
CA GLY A 76 -0.17 -12.29 20.52
C GLY A 76 -0.13 -13.45 19.52
N GLY A 77 0.89 -14.31 19.64
CA GLY A 77 1.07 -15.48 18.75
C GLY A 77 1.91 -15.17 17.50
N TYR A 78 2.42 -13.95 17.36
CA TYR A 78 3.39 -13.57 16.32
C TYR A 78 4.80 -13.48 16.92
N ASN A 79 5.75 -14.16 16.29
CA ASN A 79 7.15 -14.09 16.63
C ASN A 79 8.00 -13.91 15.35
N PRO A 80 8.52 -12.71 15.07
CA PRO A 80 9.31 -12.45 13.86
C PRO A 80 10.62 -13.25 13.81
N GLN A 81 11.19 -13.62 14.95
CA GLN A 81 12.39 -14.44 14.99
C GLN A 81 12.17 -15.84 14.40
N GLU A 82 10.98 -16.42 14.58
CA GLU A 82 10.68 -17.71 13.97
C GLU A 82 10.72 -17.62 12.44
N ILE A 83 10.20 -16.56 11.86
CA ILE A 83 10.26 -16.32 10.41
C ILE A 83 11.72 -16.10 10.00
N TYR A 84 12.43 -15.23 10.70
CA TYR A 84 13.84 -14.94 10.42
C TYR A 84 14.73 -16.19 10.42
N PHE A 85 14.56 -17.10 11.38
CA PHE A 85 15.40 -18.31 11.46
C PHE A 85 14.96 -19.42 10.51
N ASN A 86 13.70 -19.47 10.11
CA ASN A 86 13.17 -20.54 9.26
C ASN A 86 13.09 -20.17 7.77
N ASP A 87 13.26 -18.90 7.41
CA ASP A 87 13.23 -18.43 6.03
C ASP A 87 14.58 -17.84 5.63
N TRP A 88 15.31 -18.59 4.81
CA TRP A 88 16.67 -18.22 4.38
C TRP A 88 16.73 -16.89 3.63
N ASP A 89 15.77 -16.60 2.76
CA ASP A 89 15.78 -15.37 1.98
C ASP A 89 15.49 -14.15 2.87
N ILE A 90 14.51 -14.26 3.77
CA ILE A 90 14.22 -13.21 4.76
C ILE A 90 15.42 -12.99 5.66
N LYS A 91 16.01 -14.08 6.17
CA LYS A 91 17.23 -13.98 6.99
C LYS A 91 18.35 -13.24 6.25
N ARG A 92 18.62 -13.62 5.02
CA ARG A 92 19.66 -13.00 4.20
C ARG A 92 19.41 -11.49 4.01
N VAL A 93 18.18 -11.11 3.66
CA VAL A 93 17.84 -9.69 3.45
C VAL A 93 17.95 -8.88 4.75
N VAL A 94 17.51 -9.44 5.86
CA VAL A 94 17.60 -8.80 7.17
C VAL A 94 19.07 -8.68 7.62
N ASP A 95 19.89 -9.72 7.41
CA ASP A 95 21.32 -9.71 7.75
C ASP A 95 22.08 -8.63 6.92
N GLN A 96 21.66 -8.35 5.68
CA GLN A 96 22.27 -7.31 4.85
C GLN A 96 22.13 -5.89 5.43
N LEU A 97 21.22 -5.67 6.38
CA LEU A 97 21.18 -4.41 7.14
C LEU A 97 22.40 -4.24 8.04
N MET A 98 23.06 -5.35 8.44
CA MET A 98 24.16 -5.36 9.39
C MET A 98 25.52 -5.75 8.80
N ASP A 99 25.56 -6.31 7.57
CA ASP A 99 26.79 -6.81 6.98
C ASP A 99 27.57 -5.77 6.14
N GLY A 100 27.06 -4.54 6.07
CA GLY A 100 27.68 -3.45 5.32
C GLY A 100 27.25 -3.38 3.85
N THR A 101 26.40 -4.28 3.35
CA THR A 101 25.93 -4.33 1.96
C THR A 101 25.29 -3.02 1.51
N TYR A 102 24.39 -2.45 2.32
CA TYR A 102 23.66 -1.22 1.99
C TYR A 102 24.30 0.06 2.53
N SER A 103 25.38 -0.04 3.31
CA SER A 103 25.96 1.07 4.06
C SER A 103 27.43 1.33 3.73
N HIS A 104 27.92 0.79 2.59
CA HIS A 104 29.33 0.91 2.20
C HIS A 104 30.32 0.47 3.28
N GLY A 105 29.95 -0.57 4.05
CA GLY A 105 30.78 -1.16 5.08
C GLY A 105 30.54 -0.62 6.50
N ASP A 106 29.61 0.30 6.70
CA ASP A 106 29.19 0.73 8.05
C ASP A 106 28.18 -0.27 8.63
N HIS A 107 28.60 -1.11 9.54
CA HIS A 107 27.78 -2.14 10.18
C HIS A 107 26.79 -1.58 11.23
N GLU A 108 26.87 -0.30 11.56
CA GLU A 108 26.01 0.33 12.58
C GLU A 108 24.87 1.14 11.98
N MET A 109 24.98 1.57 10.73
CA MET A 109 24.05 2.50 10.09
C MET A 109 22.58 2.05 10.19
N PHE A 110 22.27 0.77 10.03
CA PHE A 110 20.92 0.22 10.05
C PHE A 110 20.62 -0.67 11.27
N ARG A 111 21.43 -0.59 12.31
CA ARG A 111 21.27 -1.39 13.55
C ARG A 111 19.89 -1.20 14.18
N ASP A 112 19.39 0.01 14.25
CA ASP A 112 18.09 0.30 14.87
C ASP A 112 16.95 -0.33 14.05
N LEU A 113 17.06 -0.30 12.73
CA LEU A 113 16.09 -0.95 11.84
C LEU A 113 16.14 -2.48 12.01
N TYR A 114 17.33 -3.09 11.99
CA TYR A 114 17.52 -4.51 12.27
C TYR A 114 16.91 -4.92 13.62
N ASN A 115 17.22 -4.17 14.66
CA ASN A 115 16.71 -4.43 16.00
C ASN A 115 15.18 -4.28 16.07
N SER A 116 14.59 -3.29 15.38
CA SER A 116 13.14 -3.09 15.37
C SER A 116 12.38 -4.27 14.76
N LEU A 117 12.99 -4.99 13.85
CA LEU A 117 12.40 -6.19 13.23
C LEU A 117 12.49 -7.42 14.13
N LEU A 118 13.57 -7.57 14.92
CA LEU A 118 13.87 -8.82 15.62
C LEU A 118 13.79 -8.75 17.15
N THR A 119 13.80 -7.55 17.71
CA THR A 119 13.93 -7.35 19.17
C THR A 119 12.90 -6.34 19.67
N ALA A 120 12.18 -6.70 20.72
CA ALA A 120 11.31 -5.75 21.40
C ALA A 120 12.16 -4.68 22.10
N GLN A 121 11.85 -3.39 21.88
CA GLN A 121 12.57 -2.26 22.44
C GLN A 121 11.64 -1.20 22.97
N GLY A 122 11.98 -0.55 24.07
CA GLY A 122 11.27 0.62 24.60
C GLY A 122 9.78 0.40 24.88
N GLY A 123 9.35 -0.86 25.14
CA GLY A 123 7.95 -1.21 25.33
C GLY A 123 7.20 -1.58 24.04
N SER A 124 7.82 -1.45 22.88
CA SER A 124 7.26 -1.90 21.60
C SER A 124 7.60 -3.35 21.33
N LYS A 125 6.68 -4.08 20.67
CA LYS A 125 6.93 -5.44 20.18
C LYS A 125 7.93 -5.40 19.02
N ALA A 126 8.67 -6.49 18.79
CA ALA A 126 9.47 -6.63 17.57
C ALA A 126 8.53 -6.72 16.36
N ASP A 127 8.98 -6.18 15.23
CA ASP A 127 8.24 -6.11 13.98
C ASP A 127 6.76 -5.67 14.16
N THR A 128 6.58 -4.51 14.78
CA THR A 128 5.26 -3.93 15.11
C THR A 128 4.34 -3.81 13.89
N TYR A 129 4.92 -3.73 12.70
CA TYR A 129 4.20 -3.60 11.44
C TYR A 129 4.09 -4.91 10.65
N PHE A 130 4.41 -6.06 11.24
CA PHE A 130 4.28 -7.37 10.61
C PHE A 130 5.00 -7.52 9.27
N ILE A 131 6.10 -6.78 9.07
CA ILE A 131 6.84 -6.71 7.80
C ILE A 131 7.35 -8.09 7.39
N LEU A 132 7.96 -8.85 8.34
CA LEU A 132 8.46 -10.19 8.03
C LEU A 132 7.32 -11.18 7.74
N LYS A 133 6.15 -10.98 8.36
CA LYS A 133 4.97 -11.81 8.13
C LYS A 133 4.40 -11.60 6.71
N ASP A 134 4.34 -10.37 6.26
CA ASP A 134 3.77 -10.00 4.96
C ASP A 134 4.74 -10.20 3.80
N PHE A 135 6.05 -10.30 4.08
CA PHE A 135 7.11 -10.28 3.07
C PHE A 135 6.93 -11.33 1.98
N ARG A 136 6.62 -12.58 2.33
CA ARG A 136 6.44 -13.66 1.33
C ARG A 136 5.22 -13.41 0.45
N SER A 137 4.12 -12.99 1.03
CA SER A 137 2.91 -12.64 0.29
C SER A 137 3.18 -11.47 -0.66
N TYR A 138 3.92 -10.44 -0.21
CA TYR A 138 4.37 -9.35 -1.06
C TYR A 138 5.24 -9.84 -2.22
N ALA A 139 6.29 -10.63 -1.94
CA ALA A 139 7.21 -11.14 -2.95
C ALA A 139 6.52 -12.01 -4.00
N ASP A 140 5.57 -12.84 -3.59
CA ASP A 140 4.80 -13.66 -4.52
C ASP A 140 3.80 -12.84 -5.34
N THR A 141 3.28 -11.76 -4.76
CA THR A 141 2.39 -10.84 -5.47
C THR A 141 3.17 -9.97 -6.47
N GLN A 142 4.40 -9.59 -6.18
CA GLN A 142 5.30 -8.93 -7.15
C GLN A 142 5.52 -9.79 -8.42
N LYS A 143 5.65 -11.11 -8.28
CA LYS A 143 5.73 -12.01 -9.45
C LYS A 143 4.46 -11.94 -10.31
N LYS A 144 3.28 -11.86 -9.67
CA LYS A 144 2.00 -11.71 -10.40
C LYS A 144 1.92 -10.36 -11.13
N VAL A 145 2.47 -9.29 -10.53
CA VAL A 145 2.59 -7.98 -11.19
C VAL A 145 3.47 -8.10 -12.43
N GLU A 146 4.64 -8.72 -12.29
CA GLU A 146 5.58 -8.93 -13.41
C GLU A 146 4.94 -9.74 -14.54
N GLU A 147 4.26 -10.84 -14.24
CA GLU A 147 3.54 -11.66 -15.21
C GLU A 147 2.45 -10.87 -15.94
N ALA A 148 1.63 -10.10 -15.18
CA ALA A 148 0.59 -9.28 -15.76
C ALA A 148 1.16 -8.15 -16.64
N TYR A 149 2.27 -7.54 -16.23
CA TYR A 149 2.92 -6.46 -16.98
C TYR A 149 3.50 -6.92 -18.32
N ARG A 150 3.90 -8.20 -18.43
CA ARG A 150 4.37 -8.78 -19.69
C ARG A 150 3.24 -8.96 -20.72
N ASP A 151 2.01 -9.16 -20.27
CA ASP A 151 0.81 -9.16 -21.10
C ASP A 151 0.30 -7.73 -21.28
N LYS A 152 0.74 -7.08 -22.35
CA LYS A 152 0.47 -5.65 -22.58
C LYS A 152 -1.02 -5.34 -22.76
N ASP A 153 -1.79 -6.24 -23.36
CA ASP A 153 -3.23 -6.05 -23.56
C ASP A 153 -3.97 -6.18 -22.23
N ARG A 154 -3.60 -7.15 -21.40
CA ARG A 154 -4.12 -7.29 -20.06
C ARG A 154 -3.79 -6.07 -19.21
N TRP A 155 -2.53 -5.62 -19.23
CA TRP A 155 -2.09 -4.46 -18.45
C TRP A 155 -2.82 -3.19 -18.85
N ALA A 156 -2.93 -2.93 -20.15
CA ALA A 156 -3.67 -1.78 -20.67
C ALA A 156 -5.15 -1.82 -20.26
N LYS A 157 -5.78 -2.99 -20.28
CA LYS A 157 -7.16 -3.16 -19.79
C LYS A 157 -7.27 -2.85 -18.30
N MET A 158 -6.35 -3.34 -17.46
CA MET A 158 -6.33 -3.04 -16.03
C MET A 158 -6.16 -1.54 -15.79
N ALA A 159 -5.23 -0.88 -16.48
CA ALA A 159 -5.01 0.55 -16.40
C ALA A 159 -6.26 1.36 -16.77
N LEU A 160 -6.91 1.02 -17.89
CA LEU A 160 -8.14 1.68 -18.33
C LEU A 160 -9.30 1.48 -17.35
N LEU A 161 -9.45 0.29 -16.75
CA LEU A 161 -10.46 0.04 -15.73
C LEU A 161 -10.21 0.87 -14.47
N ASN A 162 -8.95 0.98 -14.04
CA ASN A 162 -8.59 1.84 -12.91
C ASN A 162 -8.97 3.30 -13.19
N ILE A 163 -8.62 3.85 -14.36
CA ILE A 163 -9.01 5.21 -14.74
C ILE A 163 -10.54 5.36 -14.79
N ALA A 164 -11.22 4.44 -15.42
CA ALA A 164 -12.69 4.52 -15.60
C ALA A 164 -13.45 4.46 -14.27
N SER A 165 -12.91 3.75 -13.28
CA SER A 165 -13.54 3.57 -11.96
C SER A 165 -13.13 4.65 -10.93
N CYS A 166 -12.24 5.59 -11.26
CA CYS A 166 -11.75 6.58 -10.31
C CYS A 166 -12.76 7.66 -9.92
N GLY A 167 -13.94 7.70 -10.57
CA GLY A 167 -14.99 8.70 -10.33
C GLY A 167 -15.45 8.79 -8.87
N LYS A 168 -15.43 7.67 -8.14
CA LYS A 168 -15.73 7.62 -6.70
C LYS A 168 -14.83 8.55 -5.87
N PHE A 169 -13.58 8.75 -6.30
CA PHE A 169 -12.57 9.51 -5.57
C PHE A 169 -12.44 10.97 -6.02
N THR A 170 -13.41 11.47 -6.79
CA THR A 170 -13.41 12.88 -7.20
C THR A 170 -13.90 13.79 -6.09
N SER A 171 -13.31 14.97 -5.98
CA SER A 171 -13.76 15.99 -5.04
C SER A 171 -15.18 16.47 -5.36
N ASP A 172 -15.55 16.53 -6.62
CA ASP A 172 -16.89 16.97 -7.05
C ASP A 172 -17.98 16.05 -6.50
N ARG A 173 -17.79 14.72 -6.60
CA ARG A 173 -18.72 13.75 -6.00
C ARG A 173 -18.80 13.94 -4.48
N THR A 174 -17.66 14.07 -3.82
CA THR A 174 -17.62 14.24 -2.36
C THR A 174 -18.35 15.50 -1.92
N ILE A 175 -18.10 16.62 -2.58
CA ILE A 175 -18.80 17.89 -2.27
C ILE A 175 -20.30 17.76 -2.58
N GLN A 176 -20.67 17.10 -3.67
CA GLN A 176 -22.09 16.87 -4.00
C GLN A 176 -22.79 16.08 -2.89
N GLU A 177 -22.17 15.02 -2.38
CA GLU A 177 -22.74 14.25 -1.26
C GLU A 177 -22.87 15.08 0.01
N TYR A 178 -21.94 15.98 0.31
CA TYR A 178 -22.07 16.93 1.41
C TYR A 178 -23.25 17.90 1.20
N VAL A 179 -23.38 18.43 -0.01
CA VAL A 179 -24.49 19.32 -0.37
C VAL A 179 -25.82 18.61 -0.19
N ASP A 180 -25.96 17.40 -0.74
CA ASP A 180 -27.23 16.68 -0.76
C ASP A 180 -27.61 16.07 0.59
N ASN A 181 -26.62 15.49 1.29
CA ASN A 181 -26.90 14.67 2.47
C ASN A 181 -26.72 15.39 3.80
N ILE A 182 -25.81 16.38 3.87
CA ILE A 182 -25.44 17.04 5.11
C ILE A 182 -25.93 18.50 5.12
N TRP A 183 -25.49 19.31 4.16
CA TRP A 183 -25.79 20.75 4.15
C TRP A 183 -27.18 21.09 3.65
N LYS A 184 -27.77 20.24 2.79
CA LYS A 184 -29.10 20.48 2.19
C LYS A 184 -29.19 21.83 1.48
N LEU A 185 -28.16 22.16 0.68
CA LEU A 185 -28.07 23.43 -0.03
C LEU A 185 -28.68 23.32 -1.43
N ASP A 186 -29.31 24.41 -1.88
CA ASP A 186 -29.76 24.57 -3.26
C ASP A 186 -28.59 25.04 -4.15
N TYR A 187 -28.63 24.63 -5.43
CA TYR A 187 -27.65 25.07 -6.42
C TYR A 187 -27.83 26.56 -6.76
N VAL A 188 -26.72 27.29 -6.73
CA VAL A 188 -26.65 28.65 -7.22
C VAL A 188 -25.90 28.69 -8.56
N THR A 189 -26.58 29.10 -9.61
CA THR A 189 -25.92 29.30 -10.91
C THR A 189 -25.14 30.61 -10.89
N VAL A 190 -23.81 30.52 -10.87
CA VAL A 190 -22.95 31.68 -10.99
C VAL A 190 -22.79 32.02 -12.49
N LYS A 191 -23.20 33.20 -12.89
CA LYS A 191 -22.90 33.69 -14.25
C LYS A 191 -21.49 34.24 -14.28
N PRO A 192 -20.65 33.82 -15.24
CA PRO A 192 -19.33 34.44 -15.41
C PRO A 192 -19.51 35.94 -15.64
N GLU A 193 -18.71 36.73 -14.96
CA GLU A 193 -18.59 38.16 -15.30
C GLU A 193 -17.96 38.27 -16.69
N ALA A 194 -18.53 39.13 -17.54
CA ALA A 194 -18.11 39.35 -18.93
C ALA A 194 -16.80 40.15 -19.01
#